data_74f00f2afbcda2483be5fbc27213a0ce
#
_entry.id   74f00f2afbcda2483be5fbc27213a0ce
#
_cell.length_a   1.000
_cell.length_b   1.000
_cell.length_c   1.000
_cell.angle_alpha   90.00
_cell.angle_beta   90.00
_cell.angle_gamma   90.00
#
_symmetry.space_group_name_H-M   'P 1'
#
loop_
_entity.id
_entity.type
_entity.pdbx_description
1 polymer ?
#
loop_
_entity_poly.entity_id
_entity_poly.type
_entity_poly.pdbx_seq_one_letter_code
_entity_poly.pdbx_strand_id
1 'polypeptide(L)'
;MADAMKSSLTNPAVEIQIVGLNINKTQRTLGSYTVYQVYFQLSDSPPLIWREIFGREWKDVNAKQDAGVDGAFLVMHCPLREIAITHLPALKKAVAATNTAHKQYVREQDIKREHQAEAYNDERKSVEDLAKSLHYE
;
A
#
# COMPACT_ATOMS: atom_id res chain seq x y z
N MET A 1 -3.77 -0.51 26.78
CA MET A 1 -5.16 -0.07 26.59
C MET A 1 -5.24 1.14 25.68
N ALA A 2 -4.54 2.20 25.99
CA ALA A 2 -4.50 3.38 25.11
C ALA A 2 -3.97 3.05 23.71
N ASP A 3 -3.01 2.13 23.61
CA ASP A 3 -2.43 1.72 22.34
C ASP A 3 -3.42 0.96 21.46
N ALA A 4 -4.26 0.12 22.06
CA ALA A 4 -5.29 -0.59 21.33
C ALA A 4 -6.33 0.38 20.74
N MET A 5 -6.67 1.42 21.48
CA MET A 5 -7.59 2.45 20.98
C MET A 5 -6.97 3.26 19.83
N LYS A 6 -5.70 3.59 19.93
CA LYS A 6 -5.00 4.27 18.84
C LYS A 6 -4.96 3.40 17.59
N SER A 7 -4.72 2.11 17.73
CA SER A 7 -4.71 1.18 16.61
C SER A 7 -6.07 1.06 15.94
N SER A 8 -7.17 1.21 16.68
CA SER A 8 -8.51 1.14 16.11
C SER A 8 -8.94 2.44 15.42
N LEU A 9 -8.35 3.57 15.77
CA LEU A 9 -8.69 4.88 15.20
C LEU A 9 -7.92 5.20 13.94
N THR A 10 -6.70 4.68 13.80
CA THR A 10 -5.85 4.92 12.65
C THR A 10 -5.37 3.58 12.09
N ASN A 11 -5.49 3.41 10.78
CA ASN A 11 -4.91 2.26 10.12
C ASN A 11 -3.41 2.46 10.03
N PRO A 12 -2.61 1.60 10.69
CA PRO A 12 -1.16 1.73 10.60
C PRO A 12 -0.71 1.48 9.15
N ALA A 13 0.32 2.18 8.74
CA ALA A 13 0.94 1.91 7.46
C ALA A 13 1.53 0.51 7.47
N VAL A 14 1.25 -0.25 6.43
CA VAL A 14 1.78 -1.61 6.27
C VAL A 14 3.15 -1.50 5.64
N GLU A 15 4.12 -2.19 6.22
CA GLU A 15 5.44 -2.31 5.63
C GLU A 15 5.57 -3.70 5.00
N ILE A 16 5.57 -3.73 3.68
CA ILE A 16 5.62 -4.96 2.91
C ILE A 16 7.05 -5.27 2.52
N GLN A 17 7.42 -6.53 2.60
CA GLN A 17 8.75 -7.00 2.21
C GLN A 17 8.63 -8.25 1.33
N ILE A 18 9.58 -8.42 0.43
CA ILE A 18 9.71 -9.65 -0.34
C ILE A 18 10.46 -10.64 0.55
N VAL A 19 9.81 -11.76 0.88
CA VAL A 19 10.40 -12.74 1.79
C VAL A 19 10.94 -13.98 1.09
N GLY A 20 10.63 -14.18 -0.18
CA GLY A 20 11.19 -15.30 -0.91
C GLY A 20 10.50 -15.54 -2.25
N LEU A 21 11.00 -16.53 -2.97
CA LEU A 21 10.41 -17.01 -4.20
C LEU A 21 9.51 -18.18 -3.88
N ASN A 22 8.26 -18.15 -4.38
CA ASN A 22 7.37 -19.30 -4.23
C ASN A 22 7.66 -20.31 -5.33
N ILE A 23 8.31 -21.39 -4.96
CA ILE A 23 8.75 -22.42 -5.90
C ILE A 23 7.56 -23.13 -6.54
N ASN A 24 6.52 -23.40 -5.76
CA ASN A 24 5.38 -24.18 -6.25
C ASN A 24 4.52 -23.42 -7.26
N LYS A 25 4.39 -22.11 -7.12
CA LYS A 25 3.61 -21.28 -8.02
C LYS A 25 4.39 -20.82 -9.25
N THR A 26 5.70 -20.70 -9.12
CA THR A 26 6.55 -20.26 -10.22
C THR A 26 6.64 -21.35 -11.27
N GLN A 27 6.28 -21.01 -12.51
CA GLN A 27 6.24 -21.97 -13.60
C GLN A 27 6.55 -21.30 -14.92
N ARG A 28 6.97 -22.13 -15.88
CA ARG A 28 7.26 -21.64 -17.22
C ARG A 28 5.97 -21.17 -17.89
N THR A 29 6.05 -20.03 -18.56
CA THR A 29 4.93 -19.49 -19.33
C THR A 29 4.62 -20.38 -20.51
N LEU A 30 3.34 -20.62 -20.77
CA LEU A 30 2.92 -21.42 -21.91
C LEU A 30 3.42 -20.80 -23.22
N GLY A 31 3.98 -21.64 -24.08
CA GLY A 31 4.50 -21.19 -25.37
C GLY A 31 5.89 -20.58 -25.33
N SER A 32 6.54 -20.55 -24.18
CA SER A 32 7.90 -20.05 -24.04
C SER A 32 8.80 -21.06 -23.36
N TYR A 33 10.06 -21.11 -23.79
CA TYR A 33 11.07 -21.96 -23.17
C TYR A 33 11.92 -21.24 -22.15
N THR A 34 11.91 -19.90 -22.15
CA THR A 34 12.82 -19.09 -21.34
C THR A 34 12.09 -18.19 -20.35
N VAL A 35 10.83 -17.87 -20.60
CA VAL A 35 10.07 -16.94 -19.76
C VAL A 35 9.25 -17.72 -18.74
N TYR A 36 9.39 -17.32 -17.49
CA TYR A 36 8.67 -17.89 -16.37
C TYR A 36 7.71 -16.88 -15.79
N GLN A 37 6.58 -17.37 -15.30
CA GLN A 37 5.69 -16.60 -14.43
C GLN A 37 6.20 -16.80 -13.02
N VAL A 38 6.80 -15.75 -12.46
CA VAL A 38 7.53 -15.82 -11.19
C VAL A 38 6.69 -15.21 -10.09
N TYR A 39 6.56 -15.94 -8.99
CA TYR A 39 5.81 -15.51 -7.82
C TYR A 39 6.76 -15.25 -6.65
N PHE A 40 6.89 -14.01 -6.25
CA PHE A 40 7.63 -13.64 -5.05
C PHE A 40 6.65 -13.54 -3.88
N GLN A 41 6.96 -14.23 -2.80
CA GLN A 41 6.16 -14.17 -1.59
C GLN A 41 6.39 -12.84 -0.88
N LEU A 42 5.30 -12.16 -0.55
CA LEU A 42 5.33 -10.94 0.27
C LEU A 42 5.09 -11.31 1.73
N SER A 43 5.53 -10.42 2.62
CA SER A 43 5.36 -10.60 4.07
C SER A 43 3.89 -10.56 4.49
N ASP A 44 3.05 -9.89 3.72
CA ASP A 44 1.61 -9.80 3.96
C ASP A 44 0.89 -9.47 2.65
N SER A 45 -0.42 -9.60 2.63
CA SER A 45 -1.25 -9.19 1.51
C SER A 45 -1.42 -7.68 1.54
N PRO A 46 -0.91 -6.94 0.53
CA PRO A 46 -0.97 -5.49 0.57
C PRO A 46 -2.39 -4.96 0.40
N PRO A 47 -2.72 -3.84 1.06
CA PRO A 47 -4.00 -3.17 0.82
C PRO A 47 -4.06 -2.56 -0.58
N LEU A 48 -5.27 -2.26 -1.04
CA LEU A 48 -5.50 -1.76 -2.40
C LEU A 48 -4.68 -0.51 -2.72
N ILE A 49 -4.62 0.44 -1.80
CA ILE A 49 -3.86 1.69 -2.01
C ILE A 49 -2.37 1.39 -2.18
N TRP A 50 -1.83 0.47 -1.40
CA TRP A 50 -0.43 0.05 -1.54
C TRP A 50 -0.17 -0.50 -2.95
N ARG A 51 -1.08 -1.34 -3.46
CA ARG A 51 -0.96 -1.92 -4.81
C ARG A 51 -0.98 -0.86 -5.90
N GLU A 52 -1.83 0.14 -5.76
CA GLU A 52 -1.91 1.25 -6.71
C GLU A 52 -0.62 2.08 -6.72
N ILE A 53 -0.08 2.35 -5.54
CA ILE A 53 1.20 3.05 -5.40
C ILE A 53 2.32 2.22 -6.02
N PHE A 54 2.34 0.91 -5.75
CA PHE A 54 3.34 0.01 -6.32
C PHE A 54 3.32 0.07 -7.86
N GLY A 55 2.16 0.07 -8.46
CA GLY A 55 2.03 0.16 -9.92
C GLY A 55 2.69 1.41 -10.48
N ARG A 56 2.56 2.54 -9.80
CA ARG A 56 3.23 3.80 -10.20
C ARG A 56 4.73 3.74 -9.98
N GLU A 57 5.15 3.28 -8.79
CA GLU A 57 6.57 3.20 -8.46
C GLU A 57 7.32 2.20 -9.35
N TRP A 58 6.67 1.10 -9.69
CA TRP A 58 7.27 0.12 -10.59
C TRP A 58 7.53 0.70 -11.98
N LYS A 59 6.61 1.49 -12.52
CA LYS A 59 6.80 2.14 -13.81
C LYS A 59 8.01 3.08 -13.82
N ASP A 60 8.26 3.75 -12.70
CA ASP A 60 9.44 4.62 -12.56
C ASP A 60 10.74 3.82 -12.50
N VAL A 61 10.69 2.62 -11.91
CA VAL A 61 11.88 1.76 -11.81
C VAL A 61 12.14 1.01 -13.11
N ASN A 62 11.10 0.45 -13.74
CA ASN A 62 11.24 -0.33 -14.96
C ASN A 62 9.94 -0.30 -15.78
N ALA A 63 9.85 0.67 -16.67
CA ALA A 63 8.66 0.85 -17.53
C ALA A 63 8.46 -0.25 -18.56
N LYS A 64 9.49 -1.03 -18.87
CA LYS A 64 9.45 -2.06 -19.93
C LYS A 64 9.02 -3.42 -19.42
N GLN A 65 9.07 -3.66 -18.12
CA GLN A 65 8.79 -4.97 -17.53
C GLN A 65 7.56 -4.84 -16.64
N ASP A 66 6.54 -5.67 -16.89
CA ASP A 66 5.35 -5.68 -16.06
C ASP A 66 5.59 -6.47 -14.79
N ALA A 67 5.09 -5.92 -13.69
CA ALA A 67 5.01 -6.62 -12.41
C ALA A 67 3.72 -6.20 -11.73
N GLY A 68 3.09 -7.14 -11.05
CA GLY A 68 1.81 -6.89 -10.38
C GLY A 68 1.72 -7.57 -9.04
N VAL A 69 0.70 -7.22 -8.28
CA VAL A 69 0.41 -7.82 -6.97
C VAL A 69 -0.81 -8.72 -7.13
N ASP A 70 -0.69 -9.96 -6.68
CA ASP A 70 -1.78 -10.93 -6.64
C ASP A 70 -1.84 -11.51 -5.22
N GLY A 71 -2.81 -11.05 -4.42
CA GLY A 71 -2.88 -11.44 -3.02
C GLY A 71 -1.62 -11.06 -2.26
N ALA A 72 -0.93 -12.04 -1.70
CA ALA A 72 0.33 -11.86 -0.99
C ALA A 72 1.55 -12.16 -1.87
N PHE A 73 1.42 -12.01 -3.19
CA PHE A 73 2.50 -12.29 -4.14
C PHE A 73 2.78 -11.12 -5.05
N LEU A 74 4.05 -10.90 -5.37
CA LEU A 74 4.46 -10.12 -6.52
C LEU A 74 4.67 -11.08 -7.69
N VAL A 75 4.05 -10.78 -8.82
CA VAL A 75 4.07 -11.64 -9.99
C VAL A 75 4.71 -10.89 -11.15
N MET A 76 5.66 -11.53 -11.82
CA MET A 76 6.25 -10.99 -13.03
C MET A 76 6.60 -12.10 -14.01
N HIS A 77 6.75 -11.75 -15.27
CA HIS A 77 7.14 -12.66 -16.33
C HIS A 77 8.55 -12.31 -16.78
N CYS A 78 9.50 -13.20 -16.57
CA CYS A 78 10.89 -12.96 -16.93
C CYS A 78 11.69 -14.25 -17.02
N PRO A 79 12.85 -14.23 -17.67
CA PRO A 79 13.80 -15.34 -17.60
C PRO A 79 14.35 -15.50 -16.19
N LEU A 80 14.51 -16.73 -15.72
CA LEU A 80 14.99 -17.00 -14.37
C LEU A 80 16.37 -16.41 -14.09
N ARG A 81 17.25 -16.41 -15.09
CA ARG A 81 18.61 -15.89 -14.96
C ARG A 81 18.69 -14.40 -14.69
N GLU A 82 17.63 -13.65 -15.01
CA GLU A 82 17.59 -12.19 -14.80
C GLU A 82 17.08 -11.80 -13.43
N ILE A 83 16.56 -12.74 -12.65
CA ILE A 83 15.91 -12.44 -11.37
C ILE A 83 16.90 -11.84 -10.37
N ALA A 84 18.01 -12.54 -10.12
CA ALA A 84 18.91 -12.17 -9.04
C ALA A 84 19.63 -10.83 -9.30
N ILE A 85 20.01 -10.59 -10.55
CA ILE A 85 20.87 -9.46 -10.92
C ILE A 85 20.05 -8.25 -11.28
N THR A 86 18.93 -8.42 -12.01
CA THR A 86 18.17 -7.33 -12.61
C THR A 86 16.86 -7.08 -11.90
N HIS A 87 16.01 -8.11 -11.74
CA HIS A 87 14.63 -7.92 -11.33
C HIS A 87 14.44 -7.85 -9.82
N LEU A 88 15.11 -8.70 -9.06
CA LEU A 88 14.95 -8.68 -7.61
C LEU A 88 15.42 -7.37 -6.98
N PRO A 89 16.59 -6.82 -7.35
CA PRO A 89 17.00 -5.52 -6.85
C PRO A 89 16.02 -4.41 -7.23
N ALA A 90 15.49 -4.43 -8.46
CA ALA A 90 14.50 -3.47 -8.93
C ALA A 90 13.19 -3.59 -8.15
N LEU A 91 12.71 -4.81 -7.92
CA LEU A 91 11.49 -5.06 -7.13
C LEU A 91 11.66 -4.59 -5.69
N LYS A 92 12.80 -4.85 -5.07
CA LYS A 92 13.08 -4.38 -3.71
C LYS A 92 13.06 -2.86 -3.64
N LYS A 93 13.63 -2.19 -4.64
CA LYS A 93 13.61 -0.74 -4.71
C LYS A 93 12.18 -0.21 -4.84
N ALA A 94 11.38 -0.79 -5.72
CA ALA A 94 9.99 -0.39 -5.90
C ALA A 94 9.15 -0.64 -4.65
N VAL A 95 9.36 -1.77 -3.98
CA VAL A 95 8.66 -2.10 -2.73
C VAL A 95 9.02 -1.09 -1.64
N ALA A 96 10.30 -0.76 -1.49
CA ALA A 96 10.74 0.23 -0.50
C ALA A 96 10.15 1.61 -0.78
N ALA A 97 10.15 2.05 -2.03
CA ALA A 97 9.53 3.32 -2.43
C ALA A 97 8.02 3.32 -2.17
N THR A 98 7.36 2.19 -2.43
CA THR A 98 5.92 2.03 -2.18
C THR A 98 5.61 2.12 -0.70
N ASN A 99 6.40 1.46 0.14
CA ASN A 99 6.22 1.53 1.60
C ASN A 99 6.33 2.96 2.10
N THR A 100 7.31 3.71 1.62
CA THR A 100 7.50 5.11 1.98
C THR A 100 6.31 5.96 1.56
N ALA A 101 5.87 5.82 0.32
CA ALA A 101 4.74 6.58 -0.21
C ALA A 101 3.42 6.21 0.48
N HIS A 102 3.22 4.94 0.79
CA HIS A 102 2.05 4.46 1.50
C HIS A 102 2.00 5.00 2.93
N LYS A 103 3.12 5.02 3.62
CA LYS A 103 3.23 5.60 4.96
C LYS A 103 2.85 7.08 4.95
N GLN A 104 3.32 7.81 3.95
CA GLN A 104 2.98 9.23 3.77
C GLN A 104 1.49 9.41 3.51
N TYR A 105 0.91 8.57 2.64
CA TYR A 105 -0.52 8.59 2.34
C TYR A 105 -1.37 8.38 3.60
N VAL A 106 -1.03 7.36 4.41
CA VAL A 106 -1.75 7.07 5.65
C VAL A 106 -1.69 8.27 6.60
N ARG A 107 -0.52 8.87 6.75
CA ARG A 107 -0.32 10.05 7.59
C ARG A 107 -1.19 11.23 7.14
N GLU A 108 -1.22 11.48 5.84
CA GLU A 108 -2.03 12.56 5.27
C GLU A 108 -3.54 12.32 5.50
N GLN A 109 -4.00 11.09 5.37
CA GLN A 109 -5.39 10.75 5.64
C GLN A 109 -5.76 10.94 7.10
N ASP A 110 -4.87 10.60 8.02
CA ASP A 110 -5.09 10.79 9.45
C ASP A 110 -5.20 12.28 9.79
N ILE A 111 -4.34 13.11 9.22
CA ILE A 111 -4.39 14.56 9.39
C ILE A 111 -5.73 15.12 8.88
N LYS A 112 -6.18 14.70 7.72
CA LYS A 112 -7.48 15.12 7.17
C LYS A 112 -8.63 14.73 8.07
N ARG A 113 -8.61 13.52 8.62
CA ARG A 113 -9.66 13.06 9.54
C ARG A 113 -9.71 13.91 10.80
N GLU A 114 -8.55 14.25 11.36
CA GLU A 114 -8.48 15.11 12.53
C GLU A 114 -9.06 16.48 12.25
N HIS A 115 -8.70 17.11 11.12
CA HIS A 115 -9.22 18.41 10.73
C HIS A 115 -10.73 18.38 10.51
N GLN A 116 -11.25 17.33 9.89
CA GLN A 116 -12.70 17.18 9.68
C GLN A 116 -13.44 17.00 11.00
N ALA A 117 -12.88 16.26 11.93
CA ALA A 117 -13.47 16.05 13.25
C ALA A 117 -13.50 17.37 14.04
N GLU A 118 -12.42 18.14 14.00
CA GLU A 118 -12.36 19.45 14.65
C GLU A 118 -13.39 20.42 14.06
N ALA A 119 -13.47 20.50 12.75
CA ALA A 119 -14.44 21.34 12.07
C ALA A 119 -15.88 20.97 12.43
N TYR A 120 -16.19 19.67 12.47
CA TYR A 120 -17.51 19.20 12.86
C TYR A 120 -17.82 19.58 14.31
N ASN A 121 -16.88 19.38 15.22
CA ASN A 121 -17.05 19.71 16.62
C ASN A 121 -17.28 21.22 16.81
N ASP A 122 -16.54 22.06 16.09
CA ASP A 122 -16.70 23.50 16.11
C ASP A 122 -18.08 23.93 15.61
N GLU A 123 -18.57 23.32 14.54
CA GLU A 123 -19.93 23.58 14.05
C GLU A 123 -20.99 23.21 15.06
N ARG A 124 -20.86 22.04 15.69
CA ARG A 124 -21.82 21.59 16.72
C ARG A 124 -21.83 22.54 17.91
N LYS A 125 -20.67 22.98 18.35
CA LYS A 125 -20.55 23.95 19.43
C LYS A 125 -21.21 25.26 19.06
N SER A 126 -21.03 25.74 17.84
CA SER A 126 -21.67 26.97 17.36
C SER A 126 -23.19 26.87 17.37
N VAL A 127 -23.72 25.71 16.96
CA VAL A 127 -25.17 25.46 17.01
C VAL A 127 -25.68 25.46 18.44
N GLU A 128 -24.98 24.84 19.37
CA GLU A 128 -25.35 24.77 20.76
C GLU A 128 -25.33 26.19 21.39
N ASP A 129 -24.31 26.97 21.10
CA ASP A 129 -24.19 28.33 21.61
C ASP A 129 -25.32 29.22 21.07
N LEU A 130 -25.64 29.07 19.78
CA LEU A 130 -26.77 29.79 19.18
C LEU A 130 -28.09 29.41 19.85
N ALA A 131 -28.31 28.12 20.06
CA ALA A 131 -29.55 27.66 20.70
C ALA A 131 -29.72 28.24 22.09
N LYS A 132 -28.64 28.38 22.86
CA LYS A 132 -28.68 28.96 24.20
C LYS A 132 -28.96 30.46 24.19
N SER A 133 -28.56 31.14 23.12
CA SER A 133 -28.73 32.60 23.01
C SER A 133 -30.09 33.01 22.45
N LEU A 134 -30.82 32.08 21.84
CA LEU A 134 -32.13 32.36 21.26
C LEU A 134 -33.21 32.47 22.33
N HIS A 135 -34.10 33.40 22.11
CA HIS A 135 -35.30 33.60 22.94
C HIS A 135 -36.52 33.17 22.15
N TYR A 136 -37.30 32.26 22.72
CA TYR A 136 -38.43 31.62 22.01
C TYR A 136 -39.77 32.21 22.43
N GLU A 137 -39.79 33.31 23.13
CA GLU A 137 -41.04 33.92 23.53
C GLU A 137 -41.63 34.80 22.46
#